data_8a8c33a56f8cc184b829660f9c04cf55
#
_entry.id   8a8c33a56f8cc184b829660f9c04cf55
#
_cell.length_a   1.000
_cell.length_b   1.000
_cell.length_c   1.000
_cell.angle_alpha   90.00
_cell.angle_beta   90.00
_cell.angle_gamma   90.00
#
_symmetry.space_group_name_H-M   'P 1'
#
loop_
_entity.id
_entity.type
_entity.pdbx_description
1 polymer ?
#
loop_
_entity_poly.entity_id
_entity_poly.type
_entity_poly.pdbx_seq_one_letter_code
_entity_poly.pdbx_strand_id
1 'polypeptide(L)'
;MQSGFKKALELDVQVIVKIDGDHQMDATYISELVTPLLEGKADYAKGNRFRDFESLRHMPLVRRVGNLGLSFLTKAATGYWNCFDPTNGFFAIRAEILAELPLERIDHRYFFETSMLANLYLLGALILDVPMPARYRGERSSLSIWRVLFEFPAKLFVTLLRRLLLRYFLFDFSMVSVYLLTGIPLILFGLIFGSVKWIQYLNLGVPAPTGTVILPTLALILGIQILLSAIEIDMNAAPRTPRSGPLA
;
A
#
# COMPACT_ATOMS: atom_id res chain seq x y z
N MET A 1 -7.53 14.83 -12.91
CA MET A 1 -6.14 14.35 -12.92
C MET A 1 -5.80 13.56 -14.17
N GLN A 2 -6.51 12.51 -14.53
CA GLN A 2 -6.21 11.70 -15.73
C GLN A 2 -6.11 12.54 -17.03
N SER A 3 -7.05 13.48 -17.24
CA SER A 3 -6.99 14.40 -18.40
C SER A 3 -5.74 15.29 -18.39
N GLY A 4 -5.31 15.75 -17.19
CA GLY A 4 -4.08 16.54 -17.05
C GLY A 4 -2.82 15.71 -17.37
N PHE A 5 -2.77 14.46 -16.96
CA PHE A 5 -1.66 13.56 -17.30
C PHE A 5 -1.60 13.25 -18.79
N LYS A 6 -2.75 12.95 -19.44
CA LYS A 6 -2.82 12.75 -20.88
C LYS A 6 -2.30 13.99 -21.62
N LYS A 7 -2.72 15.18 -21.18
CA LYS A 7 -2.27 16.44 -21.79
C LYS A 7 -0.78 16.71 -21.56
N ALA A 8 -0.24 16.39 -20.37
CA ALA A 8 1.17 16.55 -20.08
C ALA A 8 2.04 15.63 -20.96
N LEU A 9 1.59 14.39 -21.19
CA LEU A 9 2.30 13.45 -22.09
C LEU A 9 2.31 13.93 -23.56
N GLU A 10 1.34 14.73 -24.00
CA GLU A 10 1.34 15.33 -25.35
C GLU A 10 2.37 16.45 -25.51
N LEU A 11 2.92 16.99 -24.41
CA LEU A 11 3.85 18.13 -24.42
C LEU A 11 5.34 17.71 -24.49
N ASP A 12 5.63 16.42 -24.70
CA ASP A 12 7.01 15.88 -24.79
C ASP A 12 7.90 16.28 -23.60
N VAL A 13 7.35 16.17 -22.39
CA VAL A 13 8.06 16.49 -21.14
C VAL A 13 8.73 15.25 -20.58
N GLN A 14 9.84 15.41 -19.86
CA GLN A 14 10.57 14.31 -19.23
C GLN A 14 10.02 13.95 -17.84
N VAL A 15 9.58 14.97 -17.07
CA VAL A 15 9.09 14.82 -15.72
C VAL A 15 7.79 15.62 -15.54
N ILE A 16 6.83 15.03 -14.86
CA ILE A 16 5.53 15.63 -14.55
C ILE A 16 5.41 15.76 -13.05
N VAL A 17 5.11 16.98 -12.57
CA VAL A 17 4.89 17.27 -11.15
C VAL A 17 3.40 17.52 -10.91
N LYS A 18 2.84 16.84 -9.90
CA LYS A 18 1.47 17.09 -9.43
C LYS A 18 1.52 17.82 -8.10
N ILE A 19 0.86 18.96 -8.03
CA ILE A 19 0.67 19.76 -6.82
C ILE A 19 -0.83 20.06 -6.65
N ASP A 20 -1.32 20.01 -5.39
CA ASP A 20 -2.70 20.38 -5.09
C ASP A 20 -2.83 21.91 -4.95
N GLY A 21 -3.95 22.48 -5.41
CA GLY A 21 -4.20 23.92 -5.41
C GLY A 21 -4.70 24.48 -4.08
N ASP A 22 -4.63 23.71 -3.00
CA ASP A 22 -5.13 24.09 -1.66
C ASP A 22 -4.10 24.86 -0.79
N HIS A 23 -2.94 25.23 -1.36
CA HIS A 23 -1.85 25.93 -0.70
C HIS A 23 -1.22 25.19 0.52
N GLN A 24 -1.49 23.90 0.70
CA GLN A 24 -0.85 23.09 1.74
C GLN A 24 0.56 22.60 1.33
N MET A 25 0.86 22.65 0.04
CA MET A 25 2.12 22.22 -0.55
C MET A 25 2.99 23.43 -0.92
N ASP A 26 4.26 23.36 -0.58
CA ASP A 26 5.25 24.39 -0.89
C ASP A 26 5.93 24.11 -2.23
N ALA A 27 5.68 24.94 -3.23
CA ALA A 27 6.26 24.79 -4.56
C ALA A 27 7.80 24.86 -4.58
N THR A 28 8.44 25.42 -3.54
CA THR A 28 9.91 25.46 -3.43
C THR A 28 10.54 24.04 -3.40
N TYR A 29 9.78 23.02 -2.97
CA TYR A 29 10.22 21.63 -2.94
C TYR A 29 10.11 20.91 -4.30
N ILE A 30 9.67 21.57 -5.37
CA ILE A 30 9.59 20.96 -6.72
C ILE A 30 10.98 20.48 -7.17
N SER A 31 12.03 21.27 -6.95
CA SER A 31 13.39 20.88 -7.32
C SER A 31 13.85 19.62 -6.60
N GLU A 32 13.52 19.46 -5.33
CA GLU A 32 13.89 18.29 -4.52
C GLU A 32 13.14 17.01 -4.97
N LEU A 33 11.89 17.17 -5.46
CA LEU A 33 11.13 16.06 -6.06
C LEU A 33 11.66 15.67 -7.44
N VAL A 34 12.07 16.64 -8.24
CA VAL A 34 12.48 16.42 -9.64
C VAL A 34 13.91 15.91 -9.75
N THR A 35 14.84 16.43 -8.95
CA THR A 35 16.27 16.09 -9.00
C THR A 35 16.54 14.57 -9.00
N PRO A 36 15.98 13.76 -8.07
CA PRO A 36 16.25 12.32 -8.06
C PRO A 36 15.73 11.59 -9.32
N LEU A 37 14.72 12.13 -10.01
CA LEU A 37 14.23 11.57 -11.26
C LEU A 37 15.18 11.90 -12.42
N LEU A 38 15.67 13.13 -12.48
CA LEU A 38 16.65 13.55 -13.50
C LEU A 38 17.96 12.77 -13.36
N GLU A 39 18.41 12.56 -12.14
CA GLU A 39 19.63 11.79 -11.84
C GLU A 39 19.48 10.27 -12.02
N GLY A 40 18.29 9.78 -12.37
CA GLY A 40 18.02 8.34 -12.51
C GLY A 40 18.08 7.57 -11.19
N LYS A 41 17.85 8.24 -10.06
CA LYS A 41 17.83 7.62 -8.73
C LYS A 41 16.43 7.11 -8.32
N ALA A 42 15.38 7.55 -9.01
CA ALA A 42 14.01 7.13 -8.80
C ALA A 42 13.16 7.31 -10.07
N ASP A 43 12.07 6.57 -10.17
CA ASP A 43 11.07 6.69 -11.22
C ASP A 43 9.91 7.59 -10.80
N TYR A 44 9.68 7.67 -9.48
CA TYR A 44 8.64 8.44 -8.84
C TYR A 44 9.16 9.00 -7.52
N ALA A 45 9.03 10.30 -7.30
CA ALA A 45 9.40 10.96 -6.05
C ALA A 45 8.16 11.54 -5.40
N LYS A 46 7.99 11.32 -4.09
CA LYS A 46 6.79 11.69 -3.36
C LYS A 46 7.14 12.44 -2.09
N GLY A 47 6.38 13.50 -1.80
CA GLY A 47 6.53 14.25 -0.56
C GLY A 47 6.16 13.43 0.67
N ASN A 48 6.96 13.52 1.71
CA ASN A 48 6.75 12.87 3.00
C ASN A 48 6.65 13.92 4.11
N ARG A 49 5.44 14.07 4.69
CA ARG A 49 5.11 15.03 5.74
C ARG A 49 5.34 14.49 7.15
N PHE A 50 5.51 13.18 7.31
CA PHE A 50 5.58 12.53 8.63
C PHE A 50 6.98 12.53 9.27
N ARG A 51 7.95 13.19 8.67
CA ARG A 51 9.29 13.29 9.24
C ARG A 51 9.39 14.34 10.38
N ASP A 52 8.35 15.15 10.56
CA ASP A 52 8.25 16.11 11.66
C ASP A 52 7.56 15.47 12.88
N PHE A 53 8.37 15.04 13.85
CA PHE A 53 7.89 14.39 15.07
C PHE A 53 7.10 15.36 16.00
N GLU A 54 7.27 16.67 15.88
CA GLU A 54 6.54 17.62 16.72
C GLU A 54 5.06 17.67 16.35
N SER A 55 4.73 17.59 15.08
CA SER A 55 3.33 17.55 14.61
C SER A 55 2.56 16.31 15.11
N LEU A 56 3.26 15.19 15.34
CA LEU A 56 2.67 13.94 15.84
C LEU A 56 2.36 13.99 17.35
N ARG A 57 3.07 14.81 18.15
CA ARG A 57 2.87 14.91 19.60
C ARG A 57 1.51 15.48 19.97
N HIS A 58 0.96 16.40 19.18
CA HIS A 58 -0.32 17.05 19.44
C HIS A 58 -1.54 16.28 18.90
N MET A 59 -1.33 15.11 18.26
CA MET A 59 -2.42 14.33 17.69
C MET A 59 -3.07 13.40 18.74
N PRO A 60 -4.43 13.39 18.86
CA PRO A 60 -5.15 12.47 19.76
C PRO A 60 -4.78 11.00 19.48
N LEU A 61 -4.66 10.18 20.54
CA LEU A 61 -4.25 8.77 20.45
C LEU A 61 -5.10 7.97 19.46
N VAL A 62 -6.44 8.13 19.49
CA VAL A 62 -7.36 7.43 18.57
C VAL A 62 -7.03 7.74 17.11
N ARG A 63 -6.76 9.00 16.80
CA ARG A 63 -6.38 9.41 15.44
C ARG A 63 -5.01 8.88 15.05
N ARG A 64 -4.07 8.81 16.00
CA ARG A 64 -2.73 8.25 15.77
C ARG A 64 -2.80 6.76 15.46
N VAL A 65 -3.54 5.97 16.26
CA VAL A 65 -3.74 4.54 16.03
C VAL A 65 -4.46 4.27 14.71
N GLY A 66 -5.52 5.04 14.41
CA GLY A 66 -6.23 4.95 13.14
C GLY A 66 -5.33 5.23 11.93
N ASN A 67 -4.48 6.26 12.02
CA ASN A 67 -3.52 6.59 10.95
C ASN A 67 -2.45 5.49 10.79
N LEU A 68 -1.95 4.91 11.88
CA LEU A 68 -1.00 3.79 11.83
C LEU A 68 -1.61 2.56 11.16
N GLY A 69 -2.83 2.19 11.55
CA GLY A 69 -3.56 1.08 10.94
C GLY A 69 -3.82 1.31 9.44
N LEU A 70 -4.29 2.51 9.07
CA LEU A 70 -4.53 2.86 7.68
C LEU A 70 -3.22 2.88 6.87
N SER A 71 -2.13 3.41 7.43
CA SER A 71 -0.81 3.40 6.80
C SER A 71 -0.32 1.97 6.56
N PHE A 72 -0.44 1.08 7.55
CA PHE A 72 -0.09 -0.33 7.41
C PHE A 72 -0.89 -1.02 6.29
N LEU A 73 -2.22 -0.86 6.29
CA LEU A 73 -3.09 -1.43 5.26
C LEU A 73 -2.78 -0.87 3.87
N THR A 74 -2.46 0.41 3.77
CA THR A 74 -2.09 1.04 2.49
C THR A 74 -0.75 0.50 1.99
N LYS A 75 0.25 0.34 2.86
CA LYS A 75 1.54 -0.29 2.51
C LYS A 75 1.34 -1.72 2.02
N ALA A 76 0.56 -2.51 2.75
CA ALA A 76 0.21 -3.87 2.34
C ALA A 76 -0.54 -3.91 1.01
N ALA A 77 -1.50 -3.01 0.78
CA ALA A 77 -2.27 -2.95 -0.46
C ALA A 77 -1.43 -2.52 -1.66
N THR A 78 -0.51 -1.56 -1.47
CA THR A 78 0.33 -1.02 -2.56
C THR A 78 1.60 -1.82 -2.80
N GLY A 79 2.15 -2.53 -1.80
CA GLY A 79 3.43 -3.22 -1.85
C GLY A 79 4.64 -2.34 -1.52
N TYR A 80 4.47 -1.02 -1.39
CA TYR A 80 5.53 -0.09 -1.02
C TYR A 80 5.63 0.08 0.50
N TRP A 81 6.27 -0.87 1.15
CA TRP A 81 6.46 -0.87 2.60
C TRP A 81 7.40 0.25 3.09
N ASN A 82 8.23 0.77 2.22
CA ASN A 82 9.15 1.89 2.44
C ASN A 82 8.53 3.28 2.19
N CYS A 83 7.30 3.38 1.68
CA CYS A 83 6.59 4.66 1.51
C CYS A 83 5.94 5.08 2.83
N PHE A 84 6.38 6.21 3.42
CA PHE A 84 5.89 6.66 4.72
C PHE A 84 4.60 7.49 4.65
N ASP A 85 4.41 8.26 3.58
CA ASP A 85 3.22 9.10 3.38
C ASP A 85 2.48 8.73 2.08
N PRO A 86 1.80 7.57 2.02
CA PRO A 86 1.18 7.10 0.78
C PRO A 86 0.02 7.98 0.29
N THR A 87 -0.52 8.84 1.15
CA THR A 87 -1.68 9.70 0.85
C THR A 87 -1.32 11.13 0.46
N ASN A 88 -0.03 11.49 0.46
CA ASN A 88 0.40 12.82 0.03
C ASN A 88 0.19 12.97 -1.48
N GLY A 89 -0.48 14.04 -1.91
CA GLY A 89 -0.74 14.34 -3.31
C GLY A 89 0.38 15.08 -4.02
N PHE A 90 1.47 15.48 -3.34
CA PHE A 90 2.61 16.16 -3.95
C PHE A 90 3.65 15.17 -4.39
N PHE A 91 3.85 15.04 -5.70
CA PHE A 91 4.79 14.10 -6.28
C PHE A 91 5.29 14.52 -7.66
N ALA A 92 6.41 13.94 -8.05
CA ALA A 92 6.95 13.98 -9.41
C ALA A 92 7.02 12.56 -9.97
N ILE A 93 6.79 12.42 -11.26
CA ILE A 93 6.86 11.15 -12.00
C ILE A 93 7.54 11.34 -13.33
N ARG A 94 8.34 10.37 -13.77
CA ARG A 94 8.92 10.34 -15.12
C ARG A 94 7.82 10.10 -16.15
N ALA A 95 7.84 10.85 -17.24
CA ALA A 95 6.81 10.78 -18.28
C ALA A 95 6.72 9.37 -18.91
N GLU A 96 7.85 8.71 -19.12
CA GLU A 96 7.91 7.33 -19.63
C GLU A 96 7.19 6.33 -18.72
N ILE A 97 7.36 6.44 -17.39
CA ILE A 97 6.67 5.60 -16.41
C ILE A 97 5.18 5.91 -16.38
N LEU A 98 4.81 7.21 -16.46
CA LEU A 98 3.41 7.62 -16.52
C LEU A 98 2.71 7.10 -17.79
N ALA A 99 3.42 7.06 -18.93
CA ALA A 99 2.88 6.55 -20.19
C ALA A 99 2.56 5.06 -20.15
N GLU A 100 3.32 4.27 -19.36
CA GLU A 100 3.06 2.83 -19.17
C GLU A 100 1.91 2.56 -18.18
N LEU A 101 1.52 3.54 -17.36
CA LEU A 101 0.45 3.35 -16.38
C LEU A 101 -0.93 3.23 -17.04
N PRO A 102 -1.75 2.27 -16.61
CA PRO A 102 -3.12 2.14 -17.09
C PRO A 102 -3.99 3.24 -16.45
N LEU A 103 -3.89 4.48 -16.95
CA LEU A 103 -4.53 5.67 -16.36
C LEU A 103 -6.04 5.48 -16.13
N GLU A 104 -6.70 4.70 -16.99
CA GLU A 104 -8.15 4.41 -16.88
C GLU A 104 -8.50 3.52 -15.68
N ARG A 105 -7.53 2.75 -15.17
CA ARG A 105 -7.69 1.88 -14.01
C ARG A 105 -7.30 2.54 -12.69
N ILE A 106 -6.79 3.76 -12.74
CA ILE A 106 -6.45 4.54 -11.55
C ILE A 106 -7.75 5.14 -11.00
N ASP A 107 -8.01 4.92 -9.72
CA ASP A 107 -9.19 5.44 -9.02
C ASP A 107 -9.23 6.98 -9.03
N HIS A 108 -10.41 7.53 -8.76
CA HIS A 108 -10.62 8.97 -8.67
C HIS A 108 -10.65 9.43 -7.21
N ARG A 109 -10.50 10.73 -6.99
CA ARG A 109 -10.62 11.40 -5.69
C ARG A 109 -9.61 10.85 -4.68
N TYR A 110 -10.06 10.57 -3.45
CA TYR A 110 -9.22 10.23 -2.29
C TYR A 110 -8.47 8.88 -2.39
N PHE A 111 -8.85 7.99 -3.29
CA PHE A 111 -8.17 6.72 -3.49
C PHE A 111 -7.18 6.75 -4.67
N PHE A 112 -7.06 7.91 -5.31
CA PHE A 112 -6.21 8.11 -6.48
C PHE A 112 -4.75 7.73 -6.19
N GLU A 113 -4.15 8.31 -5.15
CA GLU A 113 -2.74 8.10 -4.77
C GLU A 113 -2.46 6.63 -4.46
N THR A 114 -3.34 5.99 -3.69
CA THR A 114 -3.19 4.57 -3.34
C THR A 114 -3.26 3.67 -4.57
N SER A 115 -4.23 3.91 -5.45
CA SER A 115 -4.37 3.10 -6.66
C SER A 115 -3.23 3.35 -7.65
N MET A 116 -2.71 4.56 -7.72
CA MET A 116 -1.52 4.89 -8.51
C MET A 116 -0.29 4.15 -8.00
N LEU A 117 -0.02 4.17 -6.68
CA LEU A 117 1.07 3.43 -6.07
C LEU A 117 0.98 1.93 -6.35
N ALA A 118 -0.21 1.33 -6.23
CA ALA A 118 -0.39 -0.10 -6.52
C ALA A 118 -0.07 -0.46 -7.98
N ASN A 119 -0.42 0.40 -8.94
CA ASN A 119 -0.09 0.18 -10.34
C ASN A 119 1.40 0.44 -10.63
N LEU A 120 2.03 1.44 -9.99
CA LEU A 120 3.49 1.67 -10.05
C LEU A 120 4.27 0.45 -9.53
N TYR A 121 3.81 -0.17 -8.44
CA TYR A 121 4.42 -1.39 -7.92
C TYR A 121 4.39 -2.54 -8.92
N LEU A 122 3.25 -2.73 -9.60
CA LEU A 122 3.12 -3.76 -10.63
C LEU A 122 4.01 -3.50 -11.85
N LEU A 123 4.29 -2.23 -12.16
CA LEU A 123 5.28 -1.85 -13.16
C LEU A 123 6.72 -2.04 -12.68
N GLY A 124 6.96 -2.20 -11.39
CA GLY A 124 8.30 -2.30 -10.81
C GLY A 124 9.02 -0.94 -10.70
N ALA A 125 8.28 0.17 -10.61
CA ALA A 125 8.85 1.51 -10.49
C ALA A 125 9.47 1.75 -9.10
N LEU A 126 10.64 2.36 -9.03
CA LEU A 126 11.27 2.76 -7.78
C LEU A 126 10.67 4.06 -7.26
N ILE A 127 10.18 4.03 -6.01
CA ILE A 127 9.65 5.20 -5.32
C ILE A 127 10.66 5.74 -4.32
N LEU A 128 10.81 7.07 -4.30
CA LEU A 128 11.60 7.80 -3.31
C LEU A 128 10.71 8.75 -2.51
N ASP A 129 10.80 8.68 -1.17
CA ASP A 129 10.19 9.66 -0.26
C ASP A 129 11.10 10.87 -0.08
N VAL A 130 10.59 12.06 -0.42
CA VAL A 130 11.28 13.34 -0.24
C VAL A 130 10.73 14.03 1.01
N PRO A 131 11.54 14.25 2.06
CA PRO A 131 11.09 14.93 3.29
C PRO A 131 10.66 16.37 3.02
N MET A 132 9.49 16.76 3.53
CA MET A 132 9.02 18.14 3.47
C MET A 132 8.18 18.50 4.68
N PRO A 133 8.20 19.76 5.12
CA PRO A 133 7.38 20.19 6.25
C PRO A 133 5.90 20.17 5.89
N ALA A 134 5.07 19.74 6.85
CA ALA A 134 3.62 19.81 6.72
C ALA A 134 3.15 21.25 7.05
N ARG A 135 2.45 21.90 6.11
CA ARG A 135 1.83 23.21 6.34
C ARG A 135 0.32 23.03 6.57
N TYR A 136 -0.10 22.93 7.84
CA TYR A 136 -1.51 22.91 8.21
C TYR A 136 -2.02 24.32 8.50
N ARG A 137 -2.90 24.85 7.67
CA ARG A 137 -3.53 26.18 7.86
C ARG A 137 -4.95 26.09 8.41
N GLY A 138 -5.23 25.13 9.31
CA GLY A 138 -6.52 25.05 10.01
C GLY A 138 -7.74 24.67 9.15
N GLU A 139 -7.54 24.19 7.95
CA GLU A 139 -8.65 23.79 7.06
C GLU A 139 -9.36 22.55 7.58
N ARG A 140 -10.70 22.56 7.51
CA ARG A 140 -11.52 21.40 7.86
C ARG A 140 -11.38 20.35 6.76
N SER A 141 -10.90 19.15 7.13
CA SER A 141 -10.88 18.01 6.23
C SER A 141 -12.29 17.75 5.69
N SER A 142 -12.48 17.77 4.38
CA SER A 142 -13.74 17.41 3.71
C SER A 142 -14.00 15.89 3.72
N LEU A 143 -13.11 15.09 4.31
CA LEU A 143 -13.24 13.64 4.43
C LEU A 143 -14.29 13.27 5.46
N SER A 144 -15.37 12.61 5.02
CA SER A 144 -16.34 11.98 5.92
C SER A 144 -15.67 10.80 6.63
N ILE A 145 -15.60 10.84 7.96
CA ILE A 145 -14.99 9.78 8.80
C ILE A 145 -15.63 8.42 8.50
N TRP A 146 -16.94 8.36 8.31
CA TRP A 146 -17.67 7.13 7.98
C TRP A 146 -17.26 6.54 6.64
N ARG A 147 -17.05 7.39 5.64
CA ARG A 147 -16.61 6.94 4.32
C ARG A 147 -15.20 6.37 4.37
N VAL A 148 -14.28 7.01 5.09
CA VAL A 148 -12.92 6.51 5.30
C VAL A 148 -12.95 5.18 6.06
N LEU A 149 -13.82 5.03 7.05
CA LEU A 149 -13.87 3.84 7.89
C LEU A 149 -14.40 2.60 7.16
N PHE A 150 -15.33 2.75 6.20
CA PHE A 150 -15.98 1.61 5.55
C PHE A 150 -15.56 1.44 4.07
N GLU A 151 -15.45 2.51 3.28
CA GLU A 151 -15.08 2.40 1.87
C GLU A 151 -13.58 2.12 1.66
N PHE A 152 -12.70 2.75 2.47
CA PHE A 152 -11.26 2.60 2.32
C PHE A 152 -10.76 1.18 2.60
N PRO A 153 -11.12 0.52 3.71
CA PRO A 153 -10.69 -0.85 3.95
C PRO A 153 -11.12 -1.83 2.87
N ALA A 154 -12.35 -1.71 2.36
CA ALA A 154 -12.83 -2.56 1.27
C ALA A 154 -12.02 -2.36 -0.02
N LYS A 155 -11.78 -1.11 -0.41
CA LYS A 155 -10.94 -0.78 -1.58
C LYS A 155 -9.49 -1.23 -1.38
N LEU A 156 -8.92 -1.04 -0.19
CA LEU A 156 -7.57 -1.50 0.14
C LEU A 156 -7.47 -3.03 0.04
N PHE A 157 -8.48 -3.75 0.54
CA PHE A 157 -8.52 -5.20 0.47
C PHE A 157 -8.60 -5.71 -0.98
N VAL A 158 -9.47 -5.10 -1.80
CA VAL A 158 -9.56 -5.44 -3.23
C VAL A 158 -8.24 -5.13 -3.95
N THR A 159 -7.60 -4.00 -3.64
CA THR A 159 -6.30 -3.61 -4.21
C THR A 159 -5.20 -4.60 -3.80
N LEU A 160 -5.18 -5.02 -2.52
CA LEU A 160 -4.26 -6.04 -2.02
C LEU A 160 -4.44 -7.35 -2.77
N LEU A 161 -5.68 -7.88 -2.85
CA LEU A 161 -5.95 -9.14 -3.54
C LEU A 161 -5.55 -9.07 -5.01
N ARG A 162 -5.93 -7.99 -5.69
CA ARG A 162 -5.56 -7.79 -7.10
C ARG A 162 -4.04 -7.76 -7.27
N ARG A 163 -3.31 -7.02 -6.43
CA ARG A 163 -1.85 -6.93 -6.46
C ARG A 163 -1.21 -8.31 -6.24
N LEU A 164 -1.64 -9.03 -5.19
CA LEU A 164 -1.09 -10.35 -4.88
C LEU A 164 -1.35 -11.35 -6.02
N LEU A 165 -2.57 -11.36 -6.57
CA LEU A 165 -2.92 -12.23 -7.69
C LEU A 165 -2.08 -11.92 -8.95
N LEU A 166 -1.98 -10.64 -9.31
CA LEU A 166 -1.21 -10.25 -10.48
C LEU A 166 0.29 -10.51 -10.27
N ARG A 167 0.85 -10.08 -9.13
CA ARG A 167 2.28 -10.17 -8.87
C ARG A 167 2.75 -11.60 -8.71
N TYR A 168 2.03 -12.43 -7.92
CA TYR A 168 2.50 -13.74 -7.47
C TYR A 168 1.85 -14.93 -8.17
N PHE A 169 0.85 -14.72 -9.02
CA PHE A 169 0.23 -15.82 -9.75
C PHE A 169 0.21 -15.60 -11.26
N LEU A 170 0.18 -14.34 -11.72
CA LEU A 170 0.14 -14.04 -13.15
C LEU A 170 1.53 -13.67 -13.71
N PHE A 171 2.25 -12.77 -13.03
CA PHE A 171 3.57 -12.29 -13.53
C PHE A 171 4.72 -13.18 -13.09
N ASP A 172 4.68 -13.70 -11.87
CA ASP A 172 5.74 -14.53 -11.33
C ASP A 172 5.18 -15.51 -10.29
N PHE A 173 5.46 -16.81 -10.47
CA PHE A 173 5.09 -17.82 -9.50
C PHE A 173 6.27 -18.07 -8.55
N SER A 174 6.21 -17.50 -7.37
CA SER A 174 7.30 -17.49 -6.39
C SER A 174 6.94 -18.24 -5.10
N MET A 175 7.89 -18.27 -4.14
CA MET A 175 7.60 -18.84 -2.82
C MET A 175 6.42 -18.19 -2.10
N VAL A 176 6.13 -16.92 -2.35
CA VAL A 176 4.92 -16.25 -1.83
C VAL A 176 3.65 -16.96 -2.33
N SER A 177 3.62 -17.37 -3.60
CA SER A 177 2.49 -18.12 -4.17
C SER A 177 2.28 -19.44 -3.43
N VAL A 178 3.36 -20.19 -3.19
CA VAL A 178 3.31 -21.45 -2.44
C VAL A 178 2.82 -21.22 -1.02
N TYR A 179 3.33 -20.19 -0.36
CA TYR A 179 2.94 -19.85 1.01
C TYR A 179 1.48 -19.41 1.11
N LEU A 180 0.96 -18.67 0.15
CA LEU A 180 -0.46 -18.31 0.11
C LEU A 180 -1.35 -19.55 -0.13
N LEU A 181 -0.96 -20.43 -1.08
CA LEU A 181 -1.70 -21.65 -1.40
C LEU A 181 -1.69 -22.70 -0.28
N THR A 182 -0.70 -22.68 0.60
CA THR A 182 -0.62 -23.63 1.73
C THR A 182 -1.11 -23.01 3.04
N GLY A 183 -0.72 -21.78 3.34
CA GLY A 183 -1.03 -21.10 4.59
C GLY A 183 -2.51 -20.75 4.74
N ILE A 184 -3.15 -20.24 3.66
CA ILE A 184 -4.58 -19.90 3.70
C ILE A 184 -5.45 -21.15 3.96
N PRO A 185 -5.30 -22.27 3.23
CA PRO A 185 -6.07 -23.49 3.51
C PRO A 185 -5.82 -24.05 4.92
N LEU A 186 -4.57 -24.00 5.43
CA LEU A 186 -4.29 -24.44 6.78
C LEU A 186 -5.03 -23.63 7.84
N ILE A 187 -5.05 -22.29 7.69
CA ILE A 187 -5.80 -21.42 8.60
C ILE A 187 -7.30 -21.69 8.50
N LEU A 188 -7.83 -21.77 7.28
CA LEU A 188 -9.26 -22.05 7.07
C LEU A 188 -9.65 -23.40 7.66
N PHE A 189 -8.84 -24.43 7.44
CA PHE A 189 -9.05 -25.76 8.06
C PHE A 189 -9.05 -25.65 9.59
N GLY A 190 -8.02 -25.01 10.16
CA GLY A 190 -7.91 -24.86 11.62
C GLY A 190 -9.09 -24.10 12.23
N LEU A 191 -9.54 -23.03 11.60
CA LEU A 191 -10.68 -22.23 12.04
C LEU A 191 -12.00 -23.02 11.91
N ILE A 192 -12.27 -23.59 10.73
CA ILE A 192 -13.55 -24.27 10.47
C ILE A 192 -13.63 -25.55 11.31
N PHE A 193 -12.64 -26.44 11.20
CA PHE A 193 -12.63 -27.69 11.95
C PHE A 193 -12.63 -27.45 13.46
N GLY A 194 -11.75 -26.54 13.93
CA GLY A 194 -11.68 -26.18 15.35
C GLY A 194 -12.98 -25.64 15.89
N SER A 195 -13.62 -24.69 15.20
CA SER A 195 -14.91 -24.11 15.62
C SER A 195 -16.04 -25.14 15.61
N VAL A 196 -16.16 -25.95 14.56
CA VAL A 196 -17.19 -27.00 14.48
C VAL A 196 -17.03 -28.01 15.63
N LYS A 197 -15.81 -28.47 15.87
CA LYS A 197 -15.54 -29.42 16.96
C LYS A 197 -15.72 -28.80 18.33
N TRP A 198 -15.32 -27.56 18.53
CA TRP A 198 -15.57 -26.82 19.77
C TRP A 198 -17.06 -26.78 20.09
N ILE A 199 -17.91 -26.36 19.17
CA ILE A 199 -19.38 -26.30 19.36
C ILE A 199 -19.96 -27.71 19.60
N GLN A 200 -19.48 -28.73 18.86
CA GLN A 200 -19.94 -30.11 19.00
C GLN A 200 -19.71 -30.64 20.43
N TYR A 201 -18.48 -30.51 20.96
CA TYR A 201 -18.14 -31.02 22.29
C TYR A 201 -18.74 -30.17 23.41
N LEU A 202 -18.93 -28.87 23.18
CA LEU A 202 -19.68 -28.02 24.11
C LEU A 202 -21.13 -28.51 24.27
N ASN A 203 -21.82 -28.84 23.17
CA ASN A 203 -23.19 -29.33 23.18
C ASN A 203 -23.32 -30.74 23.78
N LEU A 204 -22.28 -31.57 23.64
CA LEU A 204 -22.24 -32.91 24.23
C LEU A 204 -21.94 -32.89 25.74
N GLY A 205 -21.46 -31.79 26.30
CA GLY A 205 -21.06 -31.67 27.70
C GLY A 205 -19.87 -32.55 28.10
N VAL A 206 -19.04 -32.99 27.14
CA VAL A 206 -17.88 -33.85 27.37
C VAL A 206 -16.60 -33.18 26.83
N PRO A 207 -15.43 -33.46 27.47
CA PRO A 207 -14.18 -32.92 27.00
C PRO A 207 -13.82 -33.48 25.60
N ALA A 208 -13.27 -32.61 24.74
CA ALA A 208 -12.80 -33.01 23.42
C ALA A 208 -11.55 -33.91 23.53
N PRO A 209 -11.42 -34.97 22.70
CA PRO A 209 -10.18 -35.75 22.61
C PRO A 209 -8.99 -34.88 22.24
N THR A 210 -7.82 -35.19 22.78
CA THR A 210 -6.58 -34.43 22.60
C THR A 210 -6.25 -34.18 21.12
N GLY A 211 -6.38 -35.21 20.27
CA GLY A 211 -6.13 -35.05 18.83
C GLY A 211 -7.07 -34.06 18.14
N THR A 212 -8.33 -33.95 18.61
CA THR A 212 -9.31 -33.00 18.06
C THR A 212 -8.96 -31.54 18.41
N VAL A 213 -8.24 -31.30 19.49
CA VAL A 213 -7.75 -29.98 19.88
C VAL A 213 -6.42 -29.66 19.23
N ILE A 214 -5.48 -30.62 19.24
CA ILE A 214 -4.12 -30.42 18.72
C ILE A 214 -4.12 -30.19 17.20
N LEU A 215 -4.89 -30.94 16.45
CA LEU A 215 -4.88 -30.87 14.97
C LEU A 215 -5.23 -29.48 14.42
N PRO A 216 -6.36 -28.84 14.80
CA PRO A 216 -6.66 -27.48 14.33
C PRO A 216 -5.70 -26.43 14.89
N THR A 217 -5.21 -26.61 16.13
CA THR A 217 -4.23 -25.70 16.74
C THR A 217 -2.92 -25.72 15.96
N LEU A 218 -2.41 -26.91 15.62
CA LEU A 218 -1.19 -27.06 14.82
C LEU A 218 -1.37 -26.46 13.42
N ALA A 219 -2.51 -26.70 12.77
CA ALA A 219 -2.83 -26.12 11.47
C ALA A 219 -2.87 -24.58 11.51
N LEU A 220 -3.43 -23.99 12.56
CA LEU A 220 -3.45 -22.54 12.75
C LEU A 220 -2.03 -21.99 12.97
N ILE A 221 -1.24 -22.60 13.84
CA ILE A 221 0.13 -22.14 14.12
C ILE A 221 0.98 -22.21 12.85
N LEU A 222 0.97 -23.34 12.14
CA LEU A 222 1.74 -23.48 10.90
C LEU A 222 1.23 -22.58 9.80
N GLY A 223 -0.09 -22.43 9.65
CA GLY A 223 -0.69 -21.54 8.66
C GLY A 223 -0.34 -20.08 8.89
N ILE A 224 -0.40 -19.61 10.14
CA ILE A 224 0.01 -18.25 10.51
C ILE A 224 1.51 -18.05 10.25
N GLN A 225 2.36 -19.00 10.66
CA GLN A 225 3.80 -18.94 10.43
C GLN A 225 4.15 -18.82 8.94
N ILE A 226 3.51 -19.63 8.10
CA ILE A 226 3.68 -19.61 6.65
C ILE A 226 3.22 -18.26 6.05
N LEU A 227 2.09 -17.72 6.49
CA LEU A 227 1.63 -16.40 6.02
C LEU A 227 2.52 -15.25 6.47
N LEU A 228 3.08 -15.31 7.69
CA LEU A 228 4.07 -14.33 8.14
C LEU A 228 5.31 -14.34 7.25
N SER A 229 5.79 -15.52 6.86
CA SER A 229 6.91 -15.65 5.92
C SER A 229 6.57 -15.10 4.52
N ALA A 230 5.32 -15.30 4.05
CA ALA A 230 4.86 -14.68 2.80
C ALA A 230 4.89 -13.14 2.87
N ILE A 231 4.42 -12.57 3.98
CA ILE A 231 4.43 -11.12 4.21
C ILE A 231 5.88 -10.60 4.27
N GLU A 232 6.79 -11.30 4.93
CA GLU A 232 8.21 -10.92 5.02
C GLU A 232 8.86 -10.83 3.63
N ILE A 233 8.62 -11.84 2.77
CA ILE A 233 9.13 -11.82 1.40
C ILE A 233 8.49 -10.67 0.61
N ASP A 234 7.18 -10.44 0.72
CA ASP A 234 6.48 -9.34 0.07
C ASP A 234 7.02 -7.97 0.51
N MET A 235 7.33 -7.79 1.79
CA MET A 235 7.95 -6.57 2.32
C MET A 235 9.31 -6.27 1.69
N ASN A 236 10.08 -7.32 1.40
CA ASN A 236 11.40 -7.21 0.79
C ASN A 236 11.38 -7.15 -0.74
N ALA A 237 10.23 -7.41 -1.37
CA ALA A 237 10.06 -7.45 -2.82
C ALA A 237 9.81 -6.07 -3.47
N ALA A 238 9.76 -4.98 -2.68
CA ALA A 238 9.63 -3.63 -3.22
C ALA A 238 10.80 -3.29 -4.16
N PRO A 239 10.56 -2.62 -5.29
CA PRO A 239 11.60 -2.23 -6.24
C PRO A 239 12.72 -1.44 -5.56
N ARG A 240 13.98 -1.78 -5.87
CA ARG A 240 15.17 -1.17 -5.28
C ARG A 240 16.05 -0.44 -6.29
N THR A 241 15.79 -0.65 -7.55
CA THR A 241 16.50 0.00 -8.66
C THR A 241 15.49 0.69 -9.57
N PRO A 242 15.77 1.91 -10.05
CA PRO A 242 14.93 2.58 -11.03
C PRO A 242 14.88 1.76 -12.33
N ARG A 243 13.77 1.88 -13.05
CA ARG A 243 13.59 1.22 -14.35
C ARG A 243 14.41 1.88 -15.44
N SER A 244 14.66 3.17 -15.31
CA SER A 244 15.33 3.98 -16.31
C SER A 244 16.56 4.67 -15.73
N GLY A 245 17.56 4.89 -16.59
CA GLY A 245 18.77 5.61 -16.24
C GLY A 245 18.55 7.12 -16.05
N PRO A 246 19.64 7.91 -15.86
CA PRO A 246 19.56 9.37 -15.80
C PRO A 246 18.91 9.96 -17.07
N LEU A 247 18.15 11.04 -16.90
CA LEU A 247 17.63 11.81 -18.03
C LEU A 247 18.74 12.72 -18.57
N ALA A 248 18.93 12.72 -19.87
CA ALA A 248 19.92 13.54 -20.56
C ALA A 248 19.49 15.02 -20.65
#